data_472e03b1134ac29fe7e8b4f571df1bb4
#
_entry.id   472e03b1134ac29fe7e8b4f571df1bb4
#
_cell.length_a   1.000
_cell.length_b   1.000
_cell.length_c   1.000
_cell.angle_alpha   90.00
_cell.angle_beta   90.00
_cell.angle_gamma   90.00
#
_symmetry.space_group_name_H-M   'P 1'
#
loop_
_entity.id
_entity.type
_entity.pdbx_description
1 polymer ?
#
loop_
_entity_poly.entity_id
_entity_poly.type
_entity_poly.pdbx_seq_one_letter_code
_entity_poly.pdbx_strand_id
1 'polypeptide(L)'
;MSEILPVNPFFTDTTVIPDEYFCDRKQETSAIISEIVNGRNLVLKAPRRIGKSSLIKHVFNQAEINDNYHTLYVDIYGTKNASDFKAELNRCFLNAPFARDSKIRKRVESYIKSIQIDLGSYSESGFSLPKIGLGNIHAAVFSIDEIFDWIDKAEKPGIVVFDEFQQIQDYPEKMAGILRSYIQQSRNTKFIFCGSSRHMLNSMFSNYNQPFYNSASSFDLDIISLDAYTEFVREVFGKYGKIIDSETIEFVYYLFSGNTYLMQEVMKTAFSQTPSPGKADENTLRRSILSMIEKKDADYRDLINRLNSKKERNTLYCIAGEGIATGLTSSAMMKRYDLDNASSVQNALENLCSEKFNIAVKVAKGVYMLQDRLFELWIAYRGGYLQYKMESPKARFEKERALAKSLPEIIPPRKS
;
A
#
# COMPACT_ATOMS: atom_id res chain seq x y z
N MET A 1 -16.83 20.44 32.04
CA MET A 1 -16.52 20.46 30.59
C MET A 1 -15.57 19.30 30.35
N SER A 2 -15.99 18.24 29.63
CA SER A 2 -15.08 17.17 29.21
C SER A 2 -14.09 17.79 28.23
N GLU A 3 -12.81 17.84 28.60
CA GLU A 3 -11.74 18.19 27.65
C GLU A 3 -11.82 17.17 26.51
N ILE A 4 -12.17 17.66 25.32
CA ILE A 4 -12.04 16.87 24.10
C ILE A 4 -10.54 16.67 23.92
N LEU A 5 -10.06 15.43 24.11
CA LEU A 5 -8.67 15.09 23.87
C LEU A 5 -8.32 15.49 22.44
N PRO A 6 -7.19 16.20 22.23
CA PRO A 6 -6.79 16.59 20.89
C PRO A 6 -6.61 15.34 20.01
N VAL A 7 -7.06 15.42 18.76
CA VAL A 7 -6.88 14.36 17.78
C VAL A 7 -5.38 14.09 17.64
N ASN A 8 -4.98 12.81 17.69
CA ASN A 8 -3.57 12.46 17.52
C ASN A 8 -3.13 12.79 16.09
N PRO A 9 -2.07 13.59 15.91
CA PRO A 9 -1.66 14.10 14.59
C PRO A 9 -0.97 13.06 13.70
N PHE A 10 -0.66 11.87 14.22
CA PHE A 10 -0.03 10.78 13.48
C PHE A 10 -1.09 9.81 12.97
N PHE A 11 -1.51 9.98 11.72
CA PHE A 11 -2.58 9.21 11.09
C PHE A 11 -2.06 7.88 10.55
N THR A 12 -2.71 6.78 10.92
CA THR A 12 -2.34 5.42 10.50
C THR A 12 -3.53 4.62 9.99
N ASP A 13 -4.73 5.01 10.41
CA ASP A 13 -5.98 4.27 10.15
C ASP A 13 -6.77 4.84 8.94
N THR A 14 -6.23 5.88 8.29
CA THR A 14 -6.84 6.53 7.13
C THR A 14 -5.82 6.89 6.07
N THR A 15 -6.24 6.90 4.81
CA THR A 15 -5.46 7.42 3.70
C THR A 15 -5.75 8.89 3.38
N VAL A 16 -6.77 9.47 4.02
CA VAL A 16 -7.10 10.90 3.90
C VAL A 16 -6.48 11.61 5.10
N ILE A 17 -5.39 12.31 4.87
CA ILE A 17 -4.62 13.01 5.90
C ILE A 17 -4.80 14.52 5.66
N PRO A 18 -5.15 15.30 6.70
CA PRO A 18 -5.19 16.76 6.58
C PRO A 18 -3.84 17.32 6.15
N ASP A 19 -3.83 18.34 5.31
CA ASP A 19 -2.60 18.91 4.73
C ASP A 19 -1.57 19.34 5.78
N GLU A 20 -2.02 19.86 6.92
CA GLU A 20 -1.15 20.26 8.03
C GLU A 20 -0.42 19.09 8.72
N TYR A 21 -0.86 17.86 8.50
CA TYR A 21 -0.25 16.62 9.03
C TYR A 21 0.27 15.71 7.92
N PHE A 22 0.27 16.20 6.67
CA PHE A 22 0.83 15.46 5.55
C PHE A 22 2.33 15.73 5.45
N CYS A 23 3.13 14.68 5.72
CA CYS A 23 4.58 14.80 5.77
C CYS A 23 5.18 14.86 4.37
N ASP A 24 5.84 15.97 4.03
CA ASP A 24 6.63 16.14 2.79
C ASP A 24 5.82 15.85 1.49
N ARG A 25 6.46 15.27 0.48
CA ARG A 25 5.86 14.87 -0.82
C ARG A 25 5.47 16.04 -1.74
N LYS A 26 5.97 17.25 -1.49
CA LYS A 26 5.66 18.43 -2.31
C LYS A 26 6.14 18.26 -3.75
N GLN A 27 7.33 17.69 -3.93
CA GLN A 27 7.91 17.46 -5.25
C GLN A 27 7.13 16.39 -6.01
N GLU A 28 6.82 15.27 -5.35
CA GLU A 28 6.04 14.18 -5.94
C GLU A 28 4.62 14.62 -6.28
N THR A 29 3.97 15.38 -5.39
CA THR A 29 2.64 15.97 -5.63
C THR A 29 2.67 16.84 -6.88
N SER A 30 3.60 17.79 -6.97
CA SER A 30 3.73 18.69 -8.13
C SER A 30 4.06 17.92 -9.42
N ALA A 31 4.91 16.90 -9.36
CA ALA A 31 5.25 16.07 -10.51
C ALA A 31 4.05 15.28 -11.03
N ILE A 32 3.28 14.66 -10.12
CA ILE A 32 2.06 13.91 -10.51
C ILE A 32 1.03 14.86 -11.13
N ILE A 33 0.79 16.03 -10.53
CA ILE A 33 -0.12 17.05 -11.07
C ILE A 33 0.35 17.48 -12.47
N SER A 34 1.65 17.76 -12.63
CA SER A 34 2.21 18.16 -13.92
C SER A 34 1.98 17.11 -15.01
N GLU A 35 2.20 15.82 -14.71
CA GLU A 35 1.95 14.75 -15.68
C GLU A 35 0.46 14.66 -16.07
N ILE A 36 -0.45 14.77 -15.09
CA ILE A 36 -1.90 14.77 -15.33
C ILE A 36 -2.33 15.94 -16.23
N VAL A 37 -1.90 17.15 -15.89
CA VAL A 37 -2.24 18.38 -16.63
C VAL A 37 -1.68 18.32 -18.05
N ASN A 38 -0.50 17.72 -18.25
CA ASN A 38 0.09 17.49 -19.57
C ASN A 38 -0.55 16.31 -20.33
N GLY A 39 -1.62 15.74 -19.82
CA GLY A 39 -2.41 14.72 -20.50
C GLY A 39 -1.79 13.32 -20.50
N ARG A 40 -0.86 13.01 -19.59
CA ARG A 40 -0.19 11.73 -19.52
C ARG A 40 -0.81 10.80 -18.50
N ASN A 41 -0.83 9.50 -18.81
CA ASN A 41 -1.11 8.46 -17.83
C ASN A 41 0.15 8.18 -17.02
N LEU A 42 -0.04 7.69 -15.78
CA LEU A 42 1.06 7.43 -14.84
C LEU A 42 1.05 5.98 -14.33
N VAL A 43 2.23 5.42 -14.12
CA VAL A 43 2.44 4.22 -13.29
C VAL A 43 3.18 4.63 -12.03
N LEU A 44 2.51 4.61 -10.90
CA LEU A 44 3.09 4.91 -9.58
C LEU A 44 3.51 3.61 -8.89
N LYS A 45 4.80 3.35 -8.84
CA LYS A 45 5.40 2.17 -8.21
C LYS A 45 5.96 2.52 -6.86
N ALA A 46 5.57 1.77 -5.83
CA ALA A 46 5.99 2.05 -4.47
C ALA A 46 5.99 0.77 -3.61
N PRO A 47 6.94 0.57 -2.71
CA PRO A 47 6.83 -0.45 -1.70
C PRO A 47 5.54 -0.31 -0.87
N ARG A 48 5.11 -1.38 -0.25
CA ARG A 48 3.94 -1.31 0.65
C ARG A 48 4.21 -0.37 1.83
N ARG A 49 3.17 0.35 2.28
CA ARG A 49 3.16 1.14 3.52
C ARG A 49 4.10 2.35 3.56
N ILE A 50 4.47 2.91 2.40
CA ILE A 50 5.25 4.17 2.32
C ILE A 50 4.39 5.40 1.95
N GLY A 51 3.07 5.28 2.02
CA GLY A 51 2.15 6.40 1.82
C GLY A 51 1.68 6.62 0.38
N LYS A 52 1.77 5.63 -0.52
CA LYS A 52 1.31 5.72 -1.92
C LYS A 52 -0.15 6.19 -2.04
N SER A 53 -1.07 5.49 -1.37
CA SER A 53 -2.51 5.81 -1.44
C SER A 53 -2.83 7.17 -0.81
N SER A 54 -2.12 7.54 0.27
CA SER A 54 -2.24 8.86 0.89
C SER A 54 -1.75 9.97 -0.03
N LEU A 55 -0.64 9.75 -0.76
CA LEU A 55 -0.16 10.72 -1.75
C LEU A 55 -1.19 10.97 -2.86
N ILE A 56 -1.80 9.92 -3.41
CA ILE A 56 -2.86 10.08 -4.43
C ILE A 56 -4.06 10.85 -3.86
N LYS A 57 -4.49 10.55 -2.64
CA LYS A 57 -5.59 11.29 -2.00
C LYS A 57 -5.21 12.74 -1.74
N HIS A 58 -3.97 13.00 -1.36
CA HIS A 58 -3.44 14.36 -1.21
C HIS A 58 -3.43 15.11 -2.54
N VAL A 59 -2.97 14.48 -3.63
CA VAL A 59 -3.05 15.05 -5.00
C VAL A 59 -4.50 15.39 -5.37
N PHE A 60 -5.46 14.52 -5.05
CA PHE A 60 -6.88 14.78 -5.34
C PHE A 60 -7.44 15.99 -4.59
N ASN A 61 -6.91 16.30 -3.42
CA ASN A 61 -7.34 17.44 -2.61
C ASN A 61 -6.69 18.77 -3.05
N GLN A 62 -5.65 18.75 -3.90
CA GLN A 62 -5.06 20.00 -4.41
C GLN A 62 -6.05 20.74 -5.31
N ALA A 63 -6.10 22.07 -5.20
CA ALA A 63 -7.07 22.90 -5.91
C ALA A 63 -7.02 22.67 -7.43
N GLU A 64 -5.83 22.52 -8.01
CA GLU A 64 -5.62 22.26 -9.44
C GLU A 64 -6.35 21.00 -9.91
N ILE A 65 -6.50 20.01 -9.05
CA ILE A 65 -7.18 18.74 -9.36
C ILE A 65 -8.64 18.78 -8.90
N ASN A 66 -8.89 19.12 -7.64
CA ASN A 66 -10.23 19.10 -7.06
C ASN A 66 -11.22 19.99 -7.81
N ASP A 67 -10.77 21.16 -8.24
CA ASP A 67 -11.64 22.14 -8.91
C ASP A 67 -11.83 21.84 -10.39
N ASN A 68 -10.89 21.12 -11.03
CA ASN A 68 -10.87 20.98 -12.49
C ASN A 68 -11.11 19.56 -12.99
N TYR A 69 -11.08 18.53 -12.13
CA TYR A 69 -11.20 17.14 -12.54
C TYR A 69 -12.26 16.38 -11.74
N HIS A 70 -12.85 15.38 -12.38
CA HIS A 70 -13.57 14.30 -11.69
C HIS A 70 -12.58 13.22 -11.32
N THR A 71 -12.53 12.84 -10.05
CA THR A 71 -11.57 11.83 -9.54
C THR A 71 -12.28 10.55 -9.14
N LEU A 72 -11.75 9.41 -9.59
CA LEU A 72 -12.22 8.07 -9.23
C LEU A 72 -11.06 7.22 -8.75
N TYR A 73 -11.15 6.71 -7.52
CA TYR A 73 -10.15 5.83 -6.94
C TYR A 73 -10.73 4.42 -6.76
N VAL A 74 -10.12 3.44 -7.39
CA VAL A 74 -10.56 2.04 -7.40
C VAL A 74 -9.43 1.17 -6.86
N ASP A 75 -9.63 0.59 -5.69
CA ASP A 75 -8.71 -0.40 -5.11
C ASP A 75 -9.16 -1.80 -5.54
N ILE A 76 -8.36 -2.45 -6.37
CA ILE A 76 -8.69 -3.77 -6.92
C ILE A 76 -8.01 -4.93 -6.18
N TYR A 77 -7.42 -4.69 -5.01
CA TYR A 77 -6.70 -5.70 -4.23
C TYR A 77 -7.54 -6.96 -3.93
N GLY A 78 -8.84 -6.78 -3.64
CA GLY A 78 -9.73 -7.89 -3.29
C GLY A 78 -10.38 -8.60 -4.48
N THR A 79 -10.13 -8.17 -5.72
CA THR A 79 -10.77 -8.69 -6.91
C THR A 79 -9.99 -9.88 -7.50
N LYS A 80 -10.70 -10.89 -8.06
CA LYS A 80 -10.11 -12.13 -8.55
C LYS A 80 -10.42 -12.43 -10.04
N ASN A 81 -11.34 -11.68 -10.61
CA ASN A 81 -11.84 -11.87 -11.98
C ASN A 81 -12.49 -10.58 -12.51
N ALA A 82 -12.87 -10.58 -13.78
CA ALA A 82 -13.51 -9.43 -14.42
C ALA A 82 -14.85 -9.03 -13.79
N SER A 83 -15.59 -9.98 -13.21
CA SER A 83 -16.86 -9.70 -12.53
C SER A 83 -16.63 -8.93 -11.23
N ASP A 84 -15.67 -9.36 -10.42
CA ASP A 84 -15.28 -8.66 -9.19
C ASP A 84 -14.76 -7.25 -9.49
N PHE A 85 -13.90 -7.13 -10.51
CA PHE A 85 -13.40 -5.83 -10.98
C PHE A 85 -14.54 -4.90 -11.38
N LYS A 86 -15.49 -5.40 -12.18
CA LYS A 86 -16.65 -4.62 -12.62
C LYS A 86 -17.51 -4.19 -11.42
N ALA A 87 -17.74 -5.07 -10.45
CA ALA A 87 -18.49 -4.76 -9.25
C ALA A 87 -17.79 -3.66 -8.42
N GLU A 88 -16.49 -3.77 -8.22
CA GLU A 88 -15.70 -2.77 -7.48
C GLU A 88 -15.65 -1.42 -8.20
N LEU A 89 -15.46 -1.41 -9.53
CA LEU A 89 -15.51 -0.19 -10.34
C LEU A 89 -16.88 0.50 -10.21
N ASN A 90 -17.99 -0.27 -10.29
CA ASN A 90 -19.33 0.26 -10.09
C ASN A 90 -19.51 0.85 -8.68
N ARG A 91 -19.06 0.13 -7.65
CA ARG A 91 -19.13 0.59 -6.25
C ARG A 91 -18.41 1.92 -6.07
N CYS A 92 -17.19 2.04 -6.60
CA CYS A 92 -16.41 3.27 -6.51
C CYS A 92 -17.05 4.41 -7.32
N PHE A 93 -17.52 4.12 -8.55
CA PHE A 93 -18.18 5.11 -9.41
C PHE A 93 -19.45 5.66 -8.76
N LEU A 94 -20.31 4.82 -8.22
CA LEU A 94 -21.56 5.23 -7.57
C LEU A 94 -21.36 6.04 -6.28
N ASN A 95 -20.24 5.82 -5.59
CA ASN A 95 -19.87 6.57 -4.38
C ASN A 95 -19.06 7.85 -4.67
N ALA A 96 -18.64 8.07 -5.92
CA ALA A 96 -17.88 9.25 -6.30
C ALA A 96 -18.74 10.53 -6.16
N PRO A 97 -18.14 11.68 -5.77
CA PRO A 97 -18.88 12.93 -5.61
C PRO A 97 -19.69 13.35 -6.86
N PHE A 98 -19.14 13.09 -8.04
CA PHE A 98 -19.79 13.42 -9.32
C PHE A 98 -20.95 12.47 -9.68
N ALA A 99 -21.05 11.29 -9.08
CA ALA A 99 -22.16 10.35 -9.29
C ALA A 99 -23.50 10.84 -8.69
N ARG A 100 -23.49 11.97 -7.99
CA ARG A 100 -24.73 12.65 -7.53
C ARG A 100 -25.53 13.27 -8.67
N ASP A 101 -25.02 13.20 -9.91
CA ASP A 101 -25.75 13.61 -11.11
C ASP A 101 -27.12 12.93 -11.19
N SER A 102 -28.14 13.70 -11.56
CA SER A 102 -29.54 13.24 -11.60
C SER A 102 -29.76 12.11 -12.62
N LYS A 103 -28.99 12.05 -13.69
CA LYS A 103 -29.08 11.00 -14.73
C LYS A 103 -28.58 9.67 -14.22
N ILE A 104 -27.43 9.67 -13.52
CA ILE A 104 -26.87 8.47 -12.89
C ILE A 104 -27.85 7.94 -11.84
N ARG A 105 -28.36 8.84 -10.99
CA ARG A 105 -29.30 8.50 -9.92
C ARG A 105 -30.58 7.85 -10.44
N LYS A 106 -31.20 8.42 -11.47
CA LYS A 106 -32.42 7.86 -12.10
C LYS A 106 -32.17 6.46 -12.67
N ARG A 107 -31.01 6.22 -13.26
CA ARG A 107 -30.65 4.90 -13.80
C ARG A 107 -30.48 3.86 -12.70
N VAL A 108 -29.82 4.21 -11.61
CA VAL A 108 -29.70 3.33 -10.42
C VAL A 108 -31.07 3.00 -9.85
N GLU A 109 -31.94 3.99 -9.70
CA GLU A 109 -33.32 3.78 -9.23
C GLU A 109 -34.13 2.85 -10.15
N SER A 110 -33.99 3.01 -11.47
CA SER A 110 -34.62 2.13 -12.45
C SER A 110 -34.11 0.70 -12.36
N TYR A 111 -32.83 0.51 -12.17
CA TYR A 111 -32.21 -0.82 -12.04
C TYR A 111 -32.66 -1.53 -10.75
N ILE A 112 -32.71 -0.82 -9.62
CA ILE A 112 -33.22 -1.37 -8.36
C ILE A 112 -34.67 -1.80 -8.50
N LYS A 113 -35.50 -1.01 -9.18
CA LYS A 113 -36.91 -1.36 -9.44
C LYS A 113 -37.03 -2.63 -10.30
N SER A 114 -36.19 -2.80 -11.33
CA SER A 114 -36.23 -4.00 -12.17
C SER A 114 -35.90 -5.27 -11.38
N ILE A 115 -34.88 -5.22 -10.49
CA ILE A 115 -34.53 -6.37 -9.64
C ILE A 115 -35.69 -6.73 -8.67
N GLN A 116 -36.39 -5.73 -8.14
CA GLN A 116 -37.51 -5.98 -7.21
C GLN A 116 -38.70 -6.64 -7.92
N ILE A 117 -38.94 -6.31 -9.18
CA ILE A 117 -39.99 -6.95 -10.00
C ILE A 117 -39.64 -8.42 -10.26
N ASP A 118 -38.37 -8.72 -10.60
CA ASP A 118 -37.92 -10.10 -10.84
C ASP A 118 -37.99 -11.01 -9.59
N LEU A 119 -37.84 -10.43 -8.40
CA LEU A 119 -37.91 -11.16 -7.13
C LEU A 119 -39.32 -11.35 -6.59
N GLY A 120 -40.38 -10.91 -7.31
CA GLY A 120 -41.78 -11.24 -7.02
C GLY A 120 -42.34 -10.73 -5.69
N SER A 121 -41.76 -9.72 -5.10
CA SER A 121 -42.27 -9.11 -3.85
C SER A 121 -43.25 -7.96 -4.11
N TYR A 122 -44.50 -8.30 -4.36
CA TYR A 122 -45.62 -7.36 -4.23
C TYR A 122 -45.96 -7.19 -2.76
N SER A 123 -45.73 -6.02 -2.17
CA SER A 123 -46.43 -5.61 -0.95
C SER A 123 -47.13 -4.28 -1.21
N GLU A 124 -48.44 -4.29 -1.09
CA GLU A 124 -49.38 -3.19 -1.28
C GLU A 124 -49.38 -2.17 -0.14
N SER A 125 -48.29 -1.82 0.46
CA SER A 125 -48.29 -0.80 1.50
C SER A 125 -47.12 0.15 1.35
N GLY A 126 -47.46 1.41 1.16
CA GLY A 126 -46.71 2.65 1.22
C GLY A 126 -45.18 2.54 1.26
N PHE A 127 -44.54 2.65 0.09
CA PHE A 127 -43.13 2.42 -0.09
C PHE A 127 -42.30 3.58 0.49
N SER A 128 -41.75 3.42 1.66
CA SER A 128 -40.51 4.07 2.06
C SER A 128 -39.36 3.25 1.48
N LEU A 129 -38.62 3.81 0.48
CA LEU A 129 -37.38 3.24 -0.01
C LEU A 129 -36.54 2.81 1.21
N PRO A 130 -36.15 1.52 1.33
CA PRO A 130 -35.13 1.20 2.31
C PRO A 130 -33.94 2.13 1.99
N LYS A 131 -33.32 2.70 3.01
CA LYS A 131 -32.01 3.36 2.92
C LYS A 131 -30.99 2.29 2.60
N ILE A 132 -31.09 1.70 1.40
CA ILE A 132 -30.00 0.93 0.81
C ILE A 132 -28.96 1.99 0.51
N GLY A 133 -28.01 2.16 1.42
CA GLY A 133 -26.84 2.95 1.11
C GLY A 133 -26.27 2.41 -0.21
N LEU A 134 -25.92 3.28 -1.14
CA LEU A 134 -25.32 2.92 -2.44
C LEU A 134 -24.16 1.90 -2.30
N GLY A 135 -23.57 1.78 -1.09
CA GLY A 135 -22.53 0.80 -0.75
C GLY A 135 -22.96 -0.66 -0.69
N ASN A 136 -24.26 -0.99 -0.71
CA ASN A 136 -24.75 -2.37 -0.63
C ASN A 136 -25.19 -2.97 -1.99
N ILE A 137 -24.98 -2.24 -3.09
CA ILE A 137 -25.25 -2.75 -4.42
C ILE A 137 -24.07 -3.62 -4.87
N HIS A 138 -24.13 -4.92 -4.62
CA HIS A 138 -23.15 -5.90 -5.07
C HIS A 138 -23.27 -6.25 -6.57
N ALA A 139 -24.28 -5.73 -7.27
CA ALA A 139 -24.48 -5.97 -8.68
C ALA A 139 -23.92 -4.82 -9.53
N ALA A 140 -23.29 -5.15 -10.63
CA ALA A 140 -22.77 -4.17 -11.58
C ALA A 140 -23.91 -3.55 -12.39
N VAL A 141 -24.32 -2.34 -12.00
CA VAL A 141 -25.40 -1.56 -12.66
C VAL A 141 -24.98 -1.06 -14.05
N PHE A 142 -23.70 -0.71 -14.19
CA PHE A 142 -23.10 -0.19 -15.43
C PHE A 142 -22.06 -1.16 -15.97
N SER A 143 -21.94 -1.24 -17.29
CA SER A 143 -20.78 -1.85 -17.92
C SER A 143 -19.54 -1.01 -17.74
N ILE A 144 -18.36 -1.59 -17.97
CA ILE A 144 -17.07 -0.84 -17.92
C ILE A 144 -17.09 0.28 -18.95
N ASP A 145 -17.59 -0.01 -20.17
CA ASP A 145 -17.77 0.97 -21.26
C ASP A 145 -18.59 2.18 -20.82
N GLU A 146 -19.74 1.91 -20.20
CA GLU A 146 -20.65 2.97 -19.77
C GLU A 146 -20.02 3.88 -18.72
N ILE A 147 -19.26 3.34 -17.79
CA ILE A 147 -18.57 4.12 -16.77
C ILE A 147 -17.49 5.01 -17.41
N PHE A 148 -16.63 4.43 -18.25
CA PHE A 148 -15.57 5.20 -18.90
C PHE A 148 -16.12 6.22 -19.91
N ASP A 149 -17.13 5.85 -20.67
CA ASP A 149 -17.80 6.76 -21.62
C ASP A 149 -18.46 7.93 -20.87
N TRP A 150 -19.06 7.68 -19.71
CA TRP A 150 -19.62 8.73 -18.88
C TRP A 150 -18.54 9.68 -18.36
N ILE A 151 -17.42 9.16 -17.83
CA ILE A 151 -16.33 9.99 -17.30
C ILE A 151 -15.68 10.79 -18.44
N ASP A 152 -15.47 10.18 -19.60
CA ASP A 152 -14.79 10.80 -20.74
C ASP A 152 -15.63 11.88 -21.42
N LYS A 153 -16.98 11.78 -21.35
CA LYS A 153 -17.94 12.78 -21.87
C LYS A 153 -18.41 13.79 -20.84
N ALA A 154 -17.93 13.69 -19.59
CA ALA A 154 -18.28 14.66 -18.56
C ALA A 154 -17.73 16.05 -18.88
N GLU A 155 -18.34 17.08 -18.28
CA GLU A 155 -17.91 18.48 -18.47
C GLU A 155 -16.46 18.71 -18.00
N LYS A 156 -16.10 18.12 -16.83
CA LYS A 156 -14.73 18.13 -16.34
C LYS A 156 -14.01 16.85 -16.77
N PRO A 157 -12.73 16.92 -17.12
CA PRO A 157 -11.94 15.74 -17.42
C PRO A 157 -11.85 14.78 -16.21
N GLY A 158 -11.63 13.51 -16.50
CA GLY A 158 -11.55 12.46 -15.49
C GLY A 158 -10.13 12.07 -15.11
N ILE A 159 -9.94 11.68 -13.84
CA ILE A 159 -8.75 10.98 -13.38
C ILE A 159 -9.23 9.68 -12.72
N VAL A 160 -8.83 8.54 -13.28
CA VAL A 160 -9.15 7.21 -12.76
C VAL A 160 -7.88 6.57 -12.21
N VAL A 161 -7.89 6.22 -10.94
CA VAL A 161 -6.78 5.52 -10.27
C VAL A 161 -7.17 4.07 -10.05
N PHE A 162 -6.32 3.15 -10.49
CA PHE A 162 -6.39 1.74 -10.14
C PHE A 162 -5.27 1.43 -9.15
N ASP A 163 -5.62 1.17 -7.91
CA ASP A 163 -4.64 0.74 -6.90
C ASP A 163 -4.50 -0.78 -6.87
N GLU A 164 -3.28 -1.27 -6.59
CA GLU A 164 -2.86 -2.67 -6.68
C GLU A 164 -3.09 -3.28 -8.07
N PHE A 165 -2.80 -2.49 -9.12
CA PHE A 165 -3.11 -2.79 -10.52
C PHE A 165 -2.52 -4.10 -11.03
N GLN A 166 -1.43 -4.60 -10.45
CA GLN A 166 -0.86 -5.90 -10.81
C GLN A 166 -1.85 -7.07 -10.65
N GLN A 167 -2.90 -6.93 -9.83
CA GLN A 167 -3.92 -7.97 -9.62
C GLN A 167 -4.61 -8.42 -10.90
N ILE A 168 -4.74 -7.55 -11.90
CA ILE A 168 -5.39 -7.93 -13.17
C ILE A 168 -4.64 -9.01 -13.97
N GLN A 169 -3.36 -9.27 -13.65
CA GLN A 169 -2.59 -10.32 -14.32
C GLN A 169 -3.06 -11.72 -13.92
N ASP A 170 -3.62 -11.85 -12.72
CA ASP A 170 -4.07 -13.13 -12.15
C ASP A 170 -5.51 -13.49 -12.58
N TYR A 171 -6.19 -12.59 -13.31
CA TYR A 171 -7.55 -12.85 -13.76
C TYR A 171 -7.57 -13.90 -14.89
N PRO A 172 -8.52 -14.86 -14.84
CA PRO A 172 -8.68 -15.86 -15.90
C PRO A 172 -9.02 -15.21 -17.25
N GLU A 173 -9.70 -14.07 -17.25
CA GLU A 173 -9.99 -13.27 -18.43
C GLU A 173 -8.78 -12.37 -18.77
N LYS A 174 -8.56 -12.13 -20.05
CA LYS A 174 -7.49 -11.23 -20.53
C LYS A 174 -7.82 -9.76 -20.26
N MET A 175 -8.09 -9.42 -19.00
CA MET A 175 -8.58 -8.11 -18.57
C MET A 175 -7.64 -6.95 -18.95
N ALA A 176 -6.33 -7.19 -18.93
CA ALA A 176 -5.33 -6.19 -19.33
C ALA A 176 -5.55 -5.69 -20.77
N GLY A 177 -5.88 -6.59 -21.71
CA GLY A 177 -6.20 -6.21 -23.09
C GLY A 177 -7.50 -5.43 -23.22
N ILE A 178 -8.51 -5.82 -22.46
CA ILE A 178 -9.81 -5.14 -22.42
C ILE A 178 -9.63 -3.72 -21.89
N LEU A 179 -8.99 -3.54 -20.75
CA LEU A 179 -8.75 -2.21 -20.16
C LEU A 179 -7.91 -1.33 -21.07
N ARG A 180 -6.90 -1.91 -21.74
CA ARG A 180 -6.11 -1.13 -22.71
C ARG A 180 -6.98 -0.50 -23.79
N SER A 181 -7.95 -1.23 -24.36
CA SER A 181 -8.80 -0.67 -25.42
C SER A 181 -9.60 0.54 -24.96
N TYR A 182 -10.13 0.53 -23.75
CA TYR A 182 -10.82 1.68 -23.15
C TYR A 182 -9.90 2.87 -22.93
N ILE A 183 -8.73 2.60 -22.33
CA ILE A 183 -7.74 3.64 -22.03
C ILE A 183 -7.24 4.33 -23.29
N GLN A 184 -7.05 3.59 -24.38
CA GLN A 184 -6.64 4.17 -25.66
C GLN A 184 -7.72 4.99 -26.35
N GLN A 185 -8.99 4.69 -26.10
CA GLN A 185 -10.13 5.42 -26.66
C GLN A 185 -10.45 6.69 -25.85
N SER A 186 -10.10 6.72 -24.57
CA SER A 186 -10.36 7.87 -23.69
C SER A 186 -9.55 9.10 -24.12
N ARG A 187 -10.24 10.20 -24.35
CA ARG A 187 -9.64 11.47 -24.76
C ARG A 187 -9.50 12.45 -23.61
N ASN A 188 -10.50 12.46 -22.74
CA ASN A 188 -10.65 13.44 -21.66
C ASN A 188 -10.36 12.82 -20.27
N THR A 189 -10.02 11.54 -20.21
CA THR A 189 -9.72 10.81 -18.96
C THR A 189 -8.25 10.43 -18.90
N LYS A 190 -7.62 10.62 -17.74
CA LYS A 190 -6.26 10.18 -17.46
C LYS A 190 -6.27 9.06 -16.44
N PHE A 191 -5.30 8.15 -16.54
CA PHE A 191 -5.23 6.96 -15.72
C PHE A 191 -3.94 6.95 -14.90
N ILE A 192 -4.08 6.59 -13.62
CA ILE A 192 -2.96 6.35 -12.72
C ILE A 192 -3.02 4.90 -12.28
N PHE A 193 -1.99 4.14 -12.60
CA PHE A 193 -1.85 2.74 -12.23
C PHE A 193 -0.91 2.65 -11.03
N CYS A 194 -1.44 2.27 -9.88
CA CYS A 194 -0.67 2.15 -8.66
C CYS A 194 -0.45 0.68 -8.29
N GLY A 195 0.67 0.37 -7.66
CA GLY A 195 0.86 -0.96 -7.09
C GLY A 195 2.12 -1.10 -6.26
N SER A 196 2.13 -2.15 -5.46
CA SER A 196 3.22 -2.47 -4.54
C SER A 196 4.26 -3.42 -5.12
N SER A 197 3.93 -4.16 -6.17
CA SER A 197 4.86 -5.05 -6.87
C SER A 197 5.56 -4.33 -8.02
N ARG A 198 6.71 -3.71 -7.73
CA ARG A 198 7.53 -3.00 -8.74
C ARG A 198 7.87 -3.90 -9.94
N HIS A 199 8.22 -5.16 -9.68
CA HIS A 199 8.59 -6.11 -10.72
C HIS A 199 7.43 -6.40 -11.67
N MET A 200 6.23 -6.67 -11.14
CA MET A 200 5.04 -6.95 -11.95
C MET A 200 4.63 -5.72 -12.76
N LEU A 201 4.57 -4.53 -12.13
CA LEU A 201 4.27 -3.30 -12.86
C LEU A 201 5.32 -2.99 -13.94
N ASN A 202 6.61 -3.19 -13.68
CA ASN A 202 7.64 -3.06 -14.72
C ASN A 202 7.40 -4.04 -15.85
N SER A 203 7.06 -5.31 -15.55
CA SER A 203 6.71 -6.29 -16.57
C SER A 203 5.54 -5.82 -17.43
N MET A 204 4.48 -5.28 -16.82
CA MET A 204 3.26 -4.83 -17.53
C MET A 204 3.49 -3.63 -18.44
N PHE A 205 4.28 -2.64 -17.99
CA PHE A 205 4.40 -1.35 -18.67
C PHE A 205 5.70 -1.17 -19.46
N SER A 206 6.75 -1.96 -19.19
CA SER A 206 8.04 -1.85 -19.86
C SER A 206 8.37 -3.03 -20.78
N ASN A 207 7.61 -4.14 -20.73
CA ASN A 207 7.82 -5.28 -21.61
C ASN A 207 7.05 -5.10 -22.91
N TYR A 208 7.75 -5.17 -24.05
CA TYR A 208 7.21 -4.98 -25.39
C TYR A 208 5.98 -5.88 -25.72
N ASN A 209 5.95 -7.09 -25.17
CA ASN A 209 4.86 -8.04 -25.43
C ASN A 209 3.63 -7.84 -24.55
N GLN A 210 3.63 -6.85 -23.68
CA GLN A 210 2.52 -6.62 -22.74
C GLN A 210 1.53 -5.56 -23.27
N PRO A 211 0.24 -5.70 -22.96
CA PRO A 211 -0.78 -4.77 -23.41
C PRO A 211 -0.51 -3.30 -23.09
N PHE A 212 0.09 -3.00 -21.93
CA PHE A 212 0.33 -1.64 -21.46
C PHE A 212 1.72 -1.08 -21.82
N TYR A 213 2.49 -1.76 -22.70
CA TYR A 213 3.80 -1.28 -23.09
C TYR A 213 3.76 0.20 -23.53
N ASN A 214 4.60 1.03 -22.92
CA ASN A 214 4.72 2.48 -23.17
C ASN A 214 3.41 3.28 -23.10
N SER A 215 2.40 2.83 -22.35
CA SER A 215 1.10 3.51 -22.24
C SER A 215 1.01 4.55 -21.12
N ALA A 216 2.02 4.64 -20.25
CA ALA A 216 2.07 5.56 -19.12
C ALA A 216 3.50 5.92 -18.72
N SER A 217 3.68 7.13 -18.19
CA SER A 217 4.95 7.58 -17.60
C SER A 217 5.21 6.84 -16.28
N SER A 218 6.44 6.39 -16.07
CA SER A 218 6.81 5.65 -14.85
C SER A 218 7.26 6.61 -13.75
N PHE A 219 6.69 6.47 -12.57
CA PHE A 219 7.04 7.23 -11.39
C PHE A 219 7.33 6.27 -10.22
N ASP A 220 8.58 6.27 -9.75
CA ASP A 220 9.00 5.46 -8.61
C ASP A 220 8.95 6.31 -7.33
N LEU A 221 8.04 5.98 -6.41
CA LEU A 221 7.98 6.62 -5.11
C LEU A 221 9.00 5.97 -4.17
N ASP A 222 9.92 6.78 -3.63
CA ASP A 222 10.87 6.35 -2.60
C ASP A 222 10.34 6.68 -1.20
N ILE A 223 11.07 6.25 -0.16
CA ILE A 223 10.78 6.61 1.23
C ILE A 223 10.96 8.12 1.43
N ILE A 224 10.26 8.68 2.41
CA ILE A 224 10.46 10.07 2.86
C ILE A 224 11.90 10.20 3.37
N SER A 225 12.57 11.31 3.09
CA SER A 225 13.94 11.52 3.58
C SER A 225 13.96 11.63 5.11
N LEU A 226 15.08 11.25 5.72
CA LEU A 226 15.25 11.37 7.17
C LEU A 226 15.07 12.80 7.64
N ASP A 227 15.65 13.78 6.93
CA ASP A 227 15.59 15.19 7.29
C ASP A 227 14.15 15.70 7.27
N ALA A 228 13.41 15.45 6.19
CA ALA A 228 12.02 15.85 6.07
C ALA A 228 11.12 15.18 7.14
N TYR A 229 11.36 13.91 7.43
CA TYR A 229 10.60 13.21 8.47
C TYR A 229 10.92 13.74 9.87
N THR A 230 12.20 14.04 10.14
CA THR A 230 12.66 14.60 11.42
C THR A 230 12.07 15.98 11.66
N GLU A 231 12.11 16.87 10.66
CA GLU A 231 11.49 18.18 10.71
C GLU A 231 10.00 18.10 11.01
N PHE A 232 9.27 17.29 10.22
CA PHE A 232 7.84 17.07 10.41
C PHE A 232 7.49 16.59 11.83
N VAL A 233 8.17 15.56 12.35
CA VAL A 233 7.88 15.03 13.68
C VAL A 233 8.14 16.08 14.77
N ARG A 234 9.25 16.81 14.69
CA ARG A 234 9.58 17.87 15.65
C ARG A 234 8.56 19.00 15.63
N GLU A 235 8.15 19.44 14.45
CA GLU A 235 7.10 20.47 14.31
C GLU A 235 5.78 20.02 14.91
N VAL A 236 5.37 18.78 14.61
CA VAL A 236 4.12 18.21 15.14
C VAL A 236 4.17 18.11 16.67
N PHE A 237 5.26 17.59 17.25
CA PHE A 237 5.40 17.55 18.72
C PHE A 237 5.39 18.95 19.32
N GLY A 238 6.12 19.90 18.70
CA GLY A 238 6.23 21.28 19.15
C GLY A 238 4.89 22.03 19.17
N LYS A 239 4.03 21.83 18.17
CA LYS A 239 2.67 22.41 18.12
C LYS A 239 1.83 22.08 19.36
N TYR A 240 2.11 20.96 20.02
CA TYR A 240 1.40 20.50 21.21
C TYR A 240 2.23 20.65 22.51
N GLY A 241 3.28 21.49 22.51
CA GLY A 241 4.12 21.74 23.68
C GLY A 241 4.96 20.52 24.12
N LYS A 242 5.21 19.59 23.23
CA LYS A 242 6.01 18.38 23.47
C LYS A 242 7.35 18.47 22.75
N ILE A 243 8.36 17.75 23.23
CA ILE A 243 9.72 17.76 22.68
C ILE A 243 10.11 16.34 22.31
N ILE A 244 10.85 16.20 21.20
CA ILE A 244 11.48 14.96 20.79
C ILE A 244 12.83 15.29 20.11
N ASP A 245 13.88 14.54 20.44
CA ASP A 245 15.22 14.75 19.87
C ASP A 245 15.36 14.09 18.50
N SER A 246 16.20 14.66 17.65
CA SER A 246 16.46 14.14 16.30
C SER A 246 17.02 12.73 16.34
N GLU A 247 17.94 12.41 17.23
CA GLU A 247 18.55 11.08 17.40
C GLU A 247 17.49 10.02 17.72
N THR A 248 16.48 10.40 18.49
CA THR A 248 15.35 9.54 18.86
C THR A 248 14.47 9.25 17.65
N ILE A 249 14.26 10.23 16.77
CA ILE A 249 13.52 10.05 15.50
C ILE A 249 14.35 9.21 14.53
N GLU A 250 15.66 9.48 14.40
CA GLU A 250 16.57 8.70 13.55
C GLU A 250 16.58 7.23 13.91
N PHE A 251 16.58 6.90 15.20
CA PHE A 251 16.51 5.52 15.67
C PHE A 251 15.29 4.79 15.09
N VAL A 252 14.10 5.40 15.16
CA VAL A 252 12.87 4.81 14.60
C VAL A 252 12.92 4.73 13.07
N TYR A 253 13.41 5.77 12.43
CA TYR A 253 13.56 5.82 10.98
C TYR A 253 14.41 4.67 10.44
N TYR A 254 15.59 4.47 11.04
CA TYR A 254 16.48 3.38 10.63
C TYR A 254 15.96 2.00 11.04
N LEU A 255 15.33 1.89 12.21
CA LEU A 255 14.77 0.61 12.67
C LEU A 255 13.72 0.06 11.71
N PHE A 256 12.89 0.93 11.14
CA PHE A 256 11.83 0.57 10.20
C PHE A 256 12.16 0.88 8.73
N SER A 257 13.43 1.19 8.43
CA SER A 257 13.92 1.42 7.06
C SER A 257 13.07 2.42 6.26
N GLY A 258 12.61 3.49 6.93
CA GLY A 258 11.77 4.52 6.30
C GLY A 258 10.34 4.08 5.99
N ASN A 259 9.87 2.94 6.53
CA ASN A 259 8.48 2.50 6.39
C ASN A 259 7.54 3.48 7.10
N THR A 260 6.88 4.33 6.34
CA THR A 260 6.06 5.44 6.85
C THR A 260 4.98 4.96 7.81
N TYR A 261 4.30 3.86 7.51
CA TYR A 261 3.23 3.34 8.37
C TYR A 261 3.76 2.93 9.75
N LEU A 262 4.85 2.16 9.80
CA LEU A 262 5.42 1.69 11.07
C LEU A 262 5.99 2.85 11.89
N MET A 263 6.65 3.81 11.24
CA MET A 263 7.14 5.02 11.89
C MET A 263 6.01 5.85 12.49
N GLN A 264 4.92 6.05 11.74
CA GLN A 264 3.73 6.77 12.22
C GLN A 264 3.06 6.07 13.41
N GLU A 265 2.96 4.74 13.40
CA GLU A 265 2.41 3.97 14.53
C GLU A 265 3.23 4.16 15.81
N VAL A 266 4.58 4.15 15.71
CA VAL A 266 5.44 4.45 16.86
C VAL A 266 5.23 5.88 17.36
N MET A 267 5.26 6.87 16.44
CA MET A 267 5.07 8.28 16.79
C MET A 267 3.69 8.56 17.37
N LYS A 268 2.63 7.94 16.84
CA LYS A 268 1.26 7.99 17.38
C LYS A 268 1.21 7.56 18.84
N THR A 269 1.84 6.43 19.15
CA THR A 269 1.88 5.89 20.51
C THR A 269 2.76 6.77 21.43
N ALA A 270 3.94 7.14 20.97
CA ALA A 270 4.87 7.99 21.73
C ALA A 270 4.26 9.37 22.04
N PHE A 271 3.61 9.98 21.04
CA PHE A 271 2.91 11.25 21.20
C PHE A 271 1.83 11.18 22.28
N SER A 272 1.01 10.11 22.26
CA SER A 272 -0.04 9.91 23.27
C SER A 272 0.53 9.67 24.68
N GLN A 273 1.68 9.01 24.79
CA GLN A 273 2.32 8.72 26.09
C GLN A 273 3.14 9.89 26.66
N THR A 274 3.46 10.87 25.82
CA THR A 274 4.24 12.04 26.27
C THR A 274 3.30 13.10 26.81
N PRO A 275 3.45 13.56 28.07
CA PRO A 275 2.64 14.65 28.63
C PRO A 275 2.95 15.99 27.93
N SER A 276 2.11 17.00 28.12
CA SER A 276 2.37 18.38 27.67
C SER A 276 2.36 19.29 28.91
N PRO A 277 3.47 19.98 29.23
CA PRO A 277 4.79 19.88 28.60
C PRO A 277 5.49 18.55 28.93
N GLY A 278 6.33 18.06 28.01
CA GLY A 278 7.12 16.85 28.24
C GLY A 278 8.02 16.48 27.06
N LYS A 279 8.88 15.49 27.28
CA LYS A 279 9.85 15.04 26.29
C LYS A 279 9.67 13.54 26.03
N ALA A 280 9.54 13.17 24.75
CA ALA A 280 9.67 11.80 24.30
C ALA A 280 11.16 11.45 24.14
N ASP A 281 11.64 10.56 24.97
CA ASP A 281 12.99 10.02 24.91
C ASP A 281 13.04 8.66 24.21
N GLU A 282 14.23 8.08 24.07
CA GLU A 282 14.41 6.76 23.46
C GLU A 282 13.63 5.68 24.22
N ASN A 283 13.53 5.76 25.54
CA ASN A 283 12.75 4.80 26.34
C ASN A 283 11.26 4.87 26.03
N THR A 284 10.72 6.06 25.75
CA THR A 284 9.35 6.26 25.32
C THR A 284 9.09 5.56 23.97
N LEU A 285 10.03 5.69 23.01
CA LEU A 285 9.90 5.02 21.72
C LEU A 285 10.07 3.50 21.84
N ARG A 286 11.01 3.03 22.64
CA ARG A 286 11.17 1.58 22.90
C ARG A 286 9.91 0.96 23.50
N ARG A 287 9.28 1.64 24.47
CA ARG A 287 7.96 1.20 25.00
C ARG A 287 6.86 1.22 23.95
N SER A 288 6.85 2.23 23.07
CA SER A 288 5.89 2.32 21.97
C SER A 288 6.06 1.15 20.99
N ILE A 289 7.29 0.80 20.63
CA ILE A 289 7.61 -0.36 19.79
C ILE A 289 7.18 -1.66 20.44
N LEU A 290 7.47 -1.85 21.74
CA LEU A 290 7.02 -3.03 22.48
C LEU A 290 5.50 -3.15 22.51
N SER A 291 4.79 -2.05 22.73
CA SER A 291 3.32 -2.03 22.67
C SER A 291 2.78 -2.44 21.30
N MET A 292 3.44 -2.01 20.20
CA MET A 292 3.05 -2.44 18.84
C MET A 292 3.28 -3.94 18.63
N ILE A 293 4.42 -4.45 19.10
CA ILE A 293 4.77 -5.89 19.03
C ILE A 293 3.73 -6.71 19.78
N GLU A 294 3.38 -6.32 20.99
CA GLU A 294 2.42 -7.02 21.84
C GLU A 294 1.01 -7.02 21.27
N LYS A 295 0.56 -5.89 20.68
CA LYS A 295 -0.73 -5.81 20.00
C LYS A 295 -0.87 -6.77 18.82
N LYS A 296 0.26 -7.15 18.20
CA LYS A 296 0.29 -8.06 17.05
C LYS A 296 0.55 -9.52 17.43
N ASP A 297 0.68 -9.84 18.73
CA ASP A 297 1.07 -11.17 19.19
C ASP A 297 0.13 -12.28 18.69
N ALA A 298 -1.19 -12.08 18.78
CA ALA A 298 -2.18 -13.05 18.30
C ALA A 298 -2.08 -13.26 16.78
N ASP A 299 -2.03 -12.17 16.01
CA ASP A 299 -1.95 -12.23 14.55
C ASP A 299 -0.70 -13.00 14.08
N TYR A 300 0.45 -12.70 14.70
CA TYR A 300 1.73 -13.32 14.34
C TYR A 300 1.84 -14.77 14.81
N ARG A 301 1.24 -15.12 15.93
CA ARG A 301 1.13 -16.55 16.35
C ARG A 301 0.30 -17.33 15.34
N ASP A 302 -0.83 -16.81 14.90
CA ASP A 302 -1.68 -17.45 13.90
C ASP A 302 -0.93 -17.63 12.58
N LEU A 303 -0.13 -16.63 12.18
CA LEU A 303 0.70 -16.72 10.98
C LEU A 303 1.72 -17.86 11.09
N ILE A 304 2.42 -17.98 12.24
CA ILE A 304 3.36 -19.09 12.49
C ILE A 304 2.63 -20.44 12.49
N ASN A 305 1.43 -20.52 13.07
CA ASN A 305 0.66 -21.76 13.14
C ASN A 305 0.18 -22.26 11.78
N ARG A 306 0.03 -21.37 10.79
CA ARG A 306 -0.27 -21.74 9.40
C ARG A 306 0.91 -22.38 8.66
N LEU A 307 2.13 -22.27 9.19
CA LEU A 307 3.29 -22.96 8.64
C LEU A 307 3.26 -24.42 9.07
N ASN A 308 3.06 -25.32 8.11
CA ASN A 308 2.74 -26.72 8.36
C ASN A 308 3.94 -27.56 8.85
N SER A 309 5.17 -27.09 8.65
CA SER A 309 6.37 -27.87 8.95
C SER A 309 7.35 -27.16 9.88
N LYS A 310 8.09 -27.96 10.68
CA LYS A 310 9.23 -27.47 11.45
C LYS A 310 10.28 -26.82 10.55
N LYS A 311 10.46 -27.34 9.32
CA LYS A 311 11.43 -26.85 8.33
C LYS A 311 11.12 -25.43 7.88
N GLU A 312 9.84 -25.13 7.58
CA GLU A 312 9.40 -23.79 7.24
C GLU A 312 9.62 -22.81 8.39
N ARG A 313 9.26 -23.21 9.61
CA ARG A 313 9.47 -22.37 10.80
C ARG A 313 10.95 -22.10 11.08
N ASN A 314 11.81 -23.13 10.97
CA ASN A 314 13.25 -22.95 11.18
C ASN A 314 13.86 -22.05 10.09
N THR A 315 13.43 -22.18 8.83
CA THR A 315 13.86 -21.28 7.72
C THR A 315 13.39 -19.84 7.96
N LEU A 316 12.16 -19.67 8.43
CA LEU A 316 11.63 -18.36 8.83
C LEU A 316 12.46 -17.74 9.97
N TYR A 317 12.78 -18.49 11.01
CA TYR A 317 13.59 -18.02 12.15
C TYR A 317 15.03 -17.70 11.73
N CYS A 318 15.59 -18.44 10.76
CA CYS A 318 16.87 -18.12 10.16
C CYS A 318 16.82 -16.75 9.46
N ILE A 319 15.82 -16.50 8.61
CA ILE A 319 15.67 -15.20 7.93
C ILE A 319 15.48 -14.09 8.97
N ALA A 320 14.63 -14.28 9.97
CA ALA A 320 14.40 -13.31 11.03
C ALA A 320 15.68 -13.06 11.86
N GLY A 321 16.42 -14.10 12.21
CA GLY A 321 17.67 -14.01 12.98
C GLY A 321 18.74 -13.21 12.27
N GLU A 322 18.98 -13.50 10.99
CA GLU A 322 19.98 -12.79 10.16
C GLU A 322 19.50 -11.40 9.69
N GLY A 323 18.19 -11.21 9.56
CA GLY A 323 17.58 -9.98 9.05
C GLY A 323 17.75 -9.80 7.55
N ILE A 324 18.98 -9.84 7.05
CA ILE A 324 19.33 -9.96 5.62
C ILE A 324 20.04 -11.30 5.48
N ALA A 325 19.27 -12.33 5.17
CA ALA A 325 19.76 -13.70 5.17
C ALA A 325 20.42 -14.08 3.85
N THR A 326 21.65 -14.53 3.92
CA THR A 326 22.44 -15.01 2.79
C THR A 326 23.00 -16.39 3.07
N GLY A 327 23.24 -17.21 2.03
CA GLY A 327 23.87 -18.51 2.19
C GLY A 327 23.11 -19.49 3.09
N LEU A 328 21.77 -19.46 3.07
CA LEU A 328 20.91 -20.29 3.94
C LEU A 328 21.15 -21.78 3.78
N THR A 329 21.69 -22.22 2.64
CA THR A 329 22.04 -23.63 2.36
C THR A 329 23.49 -23.96 2.73
N SER A 330 24.26 -23.04 3.35
CA SER A 330 25.61 -23.34 3.83
C SER A 330 25.58 -24.23 5.08
N SER A 331 26.60 -25.07 5.25
CA SER A 331 26.69 -25.97 6.41
C SER A 331 26.65 -25.20 7.74
N ALA A 332 27.22 -23.99 7.80
CA ALA A 332 27.20 -23.16 8.98
C ALA A 332 25.77 -22.71 9.35
N MET A 333 25.00 -22.22 8.37
CA MET A 333 23.61 -21.80 8.59
C MET A 333 22.69 -22.97 8.89
N MET A 334 22.84 -24.08 8.18
CA MET A 334 22.08 -25.30 8.43
C MET A 334 22.27 -25.80 9.86
N LYS A 335 23.52 -25.81 10.35
CA LYS A 335 23.82 -26.24 11.75
C LYS A 335 23.27 -25.22 12.77
N ARG A 336 23.43 -23.91 12.51
CA ARG A 336 23.05 -22.85 13.45
C ARG A 336 21.55 -22.79 13.70
N TYR A 337 20.75 -23.00 12.66
CA TYR A 337 19.30 -22.86 12.70
C TYR A 337 18.54 -24.19 12.61
N ASP A 338 19.23 -25.31 12.78
CA ASP A 338 18.63 -26.65 12.67
C ASP A 338 17.85 -26.82 11.37
N LEU A 339 18.45 -26.37 10.25
CA LEU A 339 17.92 -26.56 8.92
C LEU A 339 18.30 -27.96 8.42
N ASP A 340 17.38 -28.64 7.75
CA ASP A 340 17.53 -30.05 7.38
C ASP A 340 18.59 -30.25 6.27
N ASN A 341 18.19 -29.97 5.03
CA ASN A 341 19.06 -30.05 3.86
C ASN A 341 18.75 -28.94 2.86
N ALA A 342 19.63 -28.73 1.87
CA ALA A 342 19.51 -27.64 0.91
C ALA A 342 18.18 -27.65 0.15
N SER A 343 17.68 -28.82 -0.26
CA SER A 343 16.39 -28.97 -0.96
C SER A 343 15.21 -28.58 -0.08
N SER A 344 15.22 -29.00 1.18
CA SER A 344 14.17 -28.63 2.14
C SER A 344 14.15 -27.12 2.41
N VAL A 345 15.33 -26.48 2.52
CA VAL A 345 15.45 -25.02 2.68
C VAL A 345 14.90 -24.31 1.44
N GLN A 346 15.24 -24.78 0.24
CA GLN A 346 14.74 -24.19 -1.00
C GLN A 346 13.21 -24.25 -1.09
N ASN A 347 12.61 -25.41 -0.81
CA ASN A 347 11.16 -25.58 -0.79
C ASN A 347 10.48 -24.68 0.27
N ALA A 348 11.09 -24.55 1.45
CA ALA A 348 10.60 -23.65 2.50
C ALA A 348 10.66 -22.18 2.05
N LEU A 349 11.74 -21.75 1.39
CA LEU A 349 11.88 -20.40 0.83
C LEU A 349 10.85 -20.11 -0.24
N GLU A 350 10.61 -21.06 -1.16
CA GLU A 350 9.58 -20.93 -2.19
C GLU A 350 8.20 -20.78 -1.57
N ASN A 351 7.88 -21.55 -0.54
CA ASN A 351 6.61 -21.44 0.17
C ASN A 351 6.49 -20.11 0.93
N LEU A 352 7.49 -19.70 1.70
CA LEU A 352 7.50 -18.45 2.45
C LEU A 352 7.42 -17.20 1.52
N CYS A 353 7.97 -17.30 0.31
CA CYS A 353 7.91 -16.24 -0.71
C CYS A 353 6.67 -16.33 -1.61
N SER A 354 5.88 -17.43 -1.53
CA SER A 354 4.69 -17.63 -2.36
C SER A 354 3.62 -16.58 -2.07
N GLU A 355 2.74 -16.33 -3.02
CA GLU A 355 1.60 -15.42 -2.85
C GLU A 355 0.68 -15.83 -1.69
N LYS A 356 0.58 -17.12 -1.42
CA LYS A 356 -0.22 -17.67 -0.33
C LYS A 356 0.23 -17.18 1.05
N PHE A 357 1.55 -17.13 1.30
CA PHE A 357 2.10 -16.70 2.58
C PHE A 357 2.65 -15.28 2.54
N ASN A 358 3.42 -14.94 1.52
CA ASN A 358 4.01 -13.63 1.30
C ASN A 358 4.73 -13.08 2.56
N ILE A 359 5.43 -13.97 3.28
CA ILE A 359 6.12 -13.67 4.54
C ILE A 359 7.54 -13.18 4.27
N ALA A 360 8.23 -13.84 3.33
CA ALA A 360 9.59 -13.50 2.94
C ALA A 360 9.64 -12.95 1.51
N VAL A 361 10.69 -12.23 1.21
CA VAL A 361 10.98 -11.71 -0.14
C VAL A 361 12.42 -12.01 -0.50
N LYS A 362 12.63 -12.42 -1.75
CA LYS A 362 13.94 -12.55 -2.37
C LYS A 362 14.36 -11.19 -2.92
N VAL A 363 15.30 -10.53 -2.25
CA VAL A 363 15.76 -9.18 -2.61
C VAL A 363 16.92 -9.18 -3.61
N ALA A 364 17.68 -10.28 -3.67
CA ALA A 364 18.73 -10.52 -4.66
C ALA A 364 18.96 -12.04 -4.80
N LYS A 365 19.85 -12.47 -5.71
CA LYS A 365 20.18 -13.89 -5.85
C LYS A 365 20.73 -14.45 -4.54
N GLY A 366 20.00 -15.38 -3.93
CA GLY A 366 20.36 -16.02 -2.66
C GLY A 366 20.25 -15.12 -1.42
N VAL A 367 19.58 -13.96 -1.52
CA VAL A 367 19.38 -13.00 -0.42
C VAL A 367 17.90 -12.88 -0.11
N TYR A 368 17.53 -13.11 1.14
CA TYR A 368 16.15 -13.12 1.60
C TYR A 368 15.96 -12.23 2.83
N MET A 369 14.78 -11.62 2.94
CA MET A 369 14.36 -10.80 4.08
C MET A 369 12.90 -11.09 4.41
N LEU A 370 12.46 -10.79 5.64
CA LEU A 370 11.04 -10.74 5.95
C LEU A 370 10.41 -9.46 5.37
N GLN A 371 9.21 -9.56 4.85
CA GLN A 371 8.48 -8.42 4.31
C GLN A 371 7.98 -7.47 5.40
N ASP A 372 7.59 -8.03 6.56
CA ASP A 372 7.11 -7.25 7.69
C ASP A 372 8.21 -7.12 8.75
N ARG A 373 8.76 -5.91 8.87
CA ARG A 373 9.80 -5.60 9.86
C ARG A 373 9.30 -5.74 11.30
N LEU A 374 8.03 -5.43 11.55
CA LEU A 374 7.46 -5.60 12.88
C LEU A 374 7.35 -7.08 13.25
N PHE A 375 7.04 -7.95 12.29
CA PHE A 375 7.03 -9.39 12.48
C PHE A 375 8.44 -9.93 12.82
N GLU A 376 9.47 -9.43 12.16
CA GLU A 376 10.86 -9.78 12.51
C GLU A 376 11.22 -9.39 13.94
N LEU A 377 10.84 -8.17 14.37
CA LEU A 377 11.05 -7.70 15.73
C LEU A 377 10.23 -8.50 16.74
N TRP A 378 9.02 -8.93 16.38
CA TRP A 378 8.21 -9.82 17.23
C TRP A 378 8.88 -11.20 17.41
N ILE A 379 9.43 -11.80 16.35
CA ILE A 379 10.20 -13.06 16.47
C ILE A 379 11.39 -12.86 17.40
N ALA A 380 12.11 -11.75 17.26
CA ALA A 380 13.23 -11.42 18.12
C ALA A 380 12.82 -11.20 19.58
N TYR A 381 11.68 -10.57 19.82
CA TYR A 381 11.07 -10.38 21.14
C TYR A 381 10.75 -11.74 21.79
N ARG A 382 10.07 -12.61 21.06
CA ARG A 382 9.72 -13.97 21.52
C ARG A 382 10.96 -14.85 21.76
N GLY A 383 12.02 -14.65 20.98
CA GLY A 383 13.30 -15.34 21.08
C GLY A 383 14.26 -14.75 22.12
N GLY A 384 13.91 -13.66 22.78
CA GLY A 384 14.75 -13.04 23.83
C GLY A 384 15.95 -12.25 23.29
N TYR A 385 16.01 -11.91 22.00
CA TYR A 385 17.13 -11.17 21.38
C TYR A 385 16.72 -9.85 20.71
N LEU A 386 15.55 -9.27 21.10
CA LEU A 386 15.06 -8.00 20.55
C LEU A 386 16.07 -6.86 20.71
N GLN A 387 16.74 -6.78 21.87
CA GLN A 387 17.74 -5.74 22.14
C GLN A 387 18.82 -5.74 21.06
N TYR A 388 19.37 -6.90 20.70
CA TYR A 388 20.37 -7.04 19.65
C TYR A 388 19.89 -6.50 18.29
N LYS A 389 18.61 -6.71 17.96
CA LYS A 389 18.00 -6.17 16.71
C LYS A 389 17.86 -4.66 16.70
N MET A 390 17.87 -4.03 17.87
CA MET A 390 17.71 -2.60 18.06
C MET A 390 19.04 -1.86 18.26
N GLU A 391 20.18 -2.56 18.33
CA GLU A 391 21.48 -1.94 18.62
C GLU A 391 22.11 -1.21 17.42
N SER A 392 21.89 -1.69 16.20
CA SER A 392 22.53 -1.14 14.99
C SER A 392 21.57 -0.97 13.83
N PRO A 393 20.46 -0.26 13.99
CA PRO A 393 19.44 -0.13 12.94
C PRO A 393 19.96 0.61 11.70
N LYS A 394 20.85 1.58 11.85
CA LYS A 394 21.46 2.35 10.74
C LYS A 394 22.31 1.47 9.82
N ALA A 395 23.18 0.64 10.38
CA ALA A 395 24.03 -0.27 9.58
C ALA A 395 23.17 -1.25 8.76
N ARG A 396 22.08 -1.73 9.33
CA ARG A 396 21.12 -2.55 8.61
C ARG A 396 20.45 -1.79 7.46
N PHE A 397 19.93 -0.59 7.72
CA PHE A 397 19.32 0.26 6.71
C PHE A 397 20.25 0.53 5.53
N GLU A 398 21.50 0.88 5.79
CA GLU A 398 22.51 1.11 4.76
C GLU A 398 22.73 -0.13 3.89
N LYS A 399 22.79 -1.31 4.48
CA LYS A 399 22.90 -2.59 3.77
C LYS A 399 21.67 -2.88 2.92
N GLU A 400 20.46 -2.64 3.41
CA GLU A 400 19.22 -2.78 2.65
C GLU A 400 19.18 -1.84 1.44
N ARG A 401 19.59 -0.58 1.61
CA ARG A 401 19.66 0.41 0.53
C ARG A 401 20.72 0.05 -0.52
N ALA A 402 21.86 -0.47 -0.11
CA ALA A 402 22.89 -0.95 -1.02
C ALA A 402 22.39 -2.12 -1.89
N LEU A 403 21.68 -3.08 -1.28
CA LEU A 403 21.08 -4.21 -2.00
C LEU A 403 20.00 -3.73 -3.01
N ALA A 404 19.18 -2.77 -2.64
CA ALA A 404 18.17 -2.21 -3.54
C ALA A 404 18.77 -1.50 -4.76
N LYS A 405 19.99 -0.93 -4.64
CA LYS A 405 20.72 -0.28 -5.73
C LYS A 405 21.53 -1.25 -6.60
N SER A 406 21.86 -2.45 -6.10
CA SER A 406 22.67 -3.46 -6.79
C SER A 406 21.89 -4.33 -7.78
N LEU A 407 20.74 -3.86 -8.27
CA LEU A 407 20.06 -4.49 -9.40
C LEU A 407 21.02 -4.50 -10.60
N PRO A 408 21.13 -5.63 -11.34
CA PRO A 408 22.10 -5.73 -12.43
C PRO A 408 21.86 -4.60 -13.43
N GLU A 409 22.93 -3.82 -13.70
CA GLU A 409 22.96 -2.93 -14.85
C GLU A 409 22.62 -3.74 -16.09
N ILE A 410 21.73 -3.21 -16.92
CA ILE A 410 21.44 -3.81 -18.23
C ILE A 410 22.73 -3.69 -19.04
N ILE A 411 23.48 -4.79 -19.13
CA ILE A 411 24.64 -4.86 -20.03
C ILE A 411 24.07 -4.81 -21.45
N PRO A 412 24.31 -3.74 -22.22
CA PRO A 412 23.85 -3.70 -23.60
C PRO A 412 24.48 -4.88 -24.36
N PRO A 413 23.75 -5.50 -25.32
CA PRO A 413 24.30 -6.59 -26.08
C PRO A 413 25.60 -6.12 -26.73
N ARG A 414 26.68 -6.90 -26.56
CA ARG A 414 27.94 -6.64 -27.25
C ARG A 414 27.66 -6.60 -28.76
N LYS A 415 27.95 -5.47 -29.40
CA LYS A 415 27.91 -5.39 -30.85
C LYS A 415 28.93 -6.42 -31.35
N SER A 416 28.40 -7.46 -32.00
CA SER A 416 29.21 -8.44 -32.77
C SER A 416 29.77 -7.78 -34.01
#